data_af2081fe53e150179bbb2c137832b16b
#
_entry.id   af2081fe53e150179bbb2c137832b16b
#
_cell.length_a   1.000
_cell.length_b   1.000
_cell.length_c   1.000
_cell.angle_alpha   90.00
_cell.angle_beta   90.00
_cell.angle_gamma   90.00
#
_symmetry.space_group_name_H-M   'P 1'
#
loop_
_entity.id
_entity.type
_entity.pdbx_description
1 polymer ?
#
loop_
_entity_poly.entity_id
_entity_poly.type
_entity_poly.pdbx_seq_one_letter_code
_entity_poly.pdbx_strand_id
1 'polypeptide(L)'
;LLAEKEAQQHEIERLQKLLAEKEAHIRSQEARQQDQAKALQESSSQAAQAKVKLRRLATRPGAASTMAEVEMIMENLKSSSMTDSEKILQTQAQLLLNAATASYAQDNYATAMDYAAQAREFIEMVTNNRAHKATDPHQVTVPFQVPILLRAMVDSNLRQHPSLRAAVLGMLRKDSTMTAEAYRGDWLKIVTADGRSGWVFNTLVEAQLAAPRRSVQLQRASE
;
A
#
# COMPACT_ATOMS: atom_id res chain seq x y z
N LEU A 1 -24.13 -52.51 29.84
CA LEU A 1 -23.28 -53.08 28.77
C LEU A 1 -23.80 -52.83 27.34
N LEU A 2 -25.11 -53.18 27.02
CA LEU A 2 -25.68 -52.92 25.69
C LEU A 2 -25.89 -51.38 25.48
N ALA A 3 -26.51 -50.69 26.39
CA ALA A 3 -26.75 -49.26 26.30
C ALA A 3 -25.46 -48.41 26.27
N GLU A 4 -24.40 -48.89 26.91
CA GLU A 4 -23.09 -48.25 26.84
C GLU A 4 -22.42 -48.42 25.45
N LYS A 5 -22.57 -49.60 24.83
CA LYS A 5 -22.09 -49.82 23.45
C LYS A 5 -22.82 -48.94 22.44
N GLU A 6 -24.14 -48.78 22.59
CA GLU A 6 -24.94 -47.92 21.72
C GLU A 6 -24.52 -46.44 21.87
N ALA A 7 -24.32 -45.97 23.11
CA ALA A 7 -23.84 -44.63 23.38
C ALA A 7 -22.43 -44.37 22.79
N GLN A 8 -21.52 -45.33 22.92
CA GLN A 8 -20.18 -45.26 22.32
C GLN A 8 -20.25 -45.26 20.79
N GLN A 9 -21.12 -46.07 20.18
CA GLN A 9 -21.29 -46.09 18.76
C GLN A 9 -21.79 -44.75 18.21
N HIS A 10 -22.78 -44.15 18.85
CA HIS A 10 -23.29 -42.82 18.49
C HIS A 10 -22.22 -41.73 18.62
N GLU A 11 -21.38 -41.80 19.65
CA GLU A 11 -20.28 -40.83 19.82
C GLU A 11 -19.17 -41.01 18.73
N ILE A 12 -18.87 -42.26 18.35
CA ILE A 12 -17.96 -42.54 17.25
C ILE A 12 -18.50 -41.98 15.94
N GLU A 13 -19.78 -42.19 15.63
CA GLU A 13 -20.40 -41.64 14.40
C GLU A 13 -20.38 -40.12 14.39
N ARG A 14 -20.66 -39.47 15.54
CA ARG A 14 -20.61 -38.03 15.71
C ARG A 14 -19.20 -37.49 15.48
N LEU A 15 -18.18 -38.14 16.08
CA LEU A 15 -16.78 -37.74 15.93
C LEU A 15 -16.29 -37.94 14.48
N GLN A 16 -16.69 -39.02 13.82
CA GLN A 16 -16.37 -39.26 12.40
C GLN A 16 -16.98 -38.19 11.50
N LYS A 17 -18.24 -37.78 11.74
CA LYS A 17 -18.88 -36.70 11.01
C LYS A 17 -18.15 -35.36 11.23
N LEU A 18 -17.80 -35.04 12.46
CA LEU A 18 -17.06 -33.82 12.81
C LEU A 18 -15.67 -33.80 12.14
N LEU A 19 -15.00 -34.95 12.10
CA LEU A 19 -13.71 -35.11 11.47
C LEU A 19 -13.82 -34.87 9.95
N ALA A 20 -14.80 -35.46 9.30
CA ALA A 20 -15.05 -35.24 7.89
C ALA A 20 -15.38 -33.76 7.54
N GLU A 21 -16.15 -33.08 8.39
CA GLU A 21 -16.44 -31.65 8.25
C GLU A 21 -15.15 -30.80 8.40
N LYS A 22 -14.31 -31.12 9.38
CA LYS A 22 -13.03 -30.43 9.60
C LYS A 22 -12.06 -30.64 8.44
N GLU A 23 -11.97 -31.87 7.93
CA GLU A 23 -11.12 -32.18 6.76
C GLU A 23 -11.60 -31.46 5.49
N ALA A 24 -12.92 -31.37 5.29
CA ALA A 24 -13.49 -30.61 4.17
C ALA A 24 -13.17 -29.10 4.31
N HIS A 25 -13.24 -28.57 5.53
CA HIS A 25 -12.89 -27.18 5.80
C HIS A 25 -11.41 -26.88 5.57
N ILE A 26 -10.52 -27.78 6.03
CA ILE A 26 -9.07 -27.66 5.80
C ILE A 26 -8.77 -27.66 4.29
N ARG A 27 -9.31 -28.64 3.54
CA ARG A 27 -9.15 -28.69 2.08
C ARG A 27 -9.65 -27.41 1.39
N SER A 28 -10.76 -26.85 1.85
CA SER A 28 -11.28 -25.57 1.33
C SER A 28 -10.37 -24.38 1.66
N GLN A 29 -9.75 -24.36 2.83
CA GLN A 29 -8.78 -23.32 3.21
C GLN A 29 -7.49 -23.44 2.41
N GLU A 30 -6.96 -24.65 2.24
CA GLU A 30 -5.77 -24.90 1.44
C GLU A 30 -5.96 -24.50 -0.03
N ALA A 31 -7.12 -24.82 -0.62
CA ALA A 31 -7.46 -24.39 -1.98
C ALA A 31 -7.47 -22.85 -2.09
N ARG A 32 -8.11 -22.16 -1.13
CA ARG A 32 -8.10 -20.69 -1.10
C ARG A 32 -6.72 -20.09 -0.93
N GLN A 33 -5.87 -20.69 -0.08
CA GLN A 33 -4.49 -20.25 0.09
C GLN A 33 -3.67 -20.44 -1.19
N GLN A 34 -3.88 -21.56 -1.91
CA GLN A 34 -3.22 -21.78 -3.20
C GLN A 34 -3.67 -20.78 -4.26
N ASP A 35 -4.95 -20.47 -4.33
CA ASP A 35 -5.49 -19.48 -5.26
C ASP A 35 -4.95 -18.06 -4.94
N GLN A 36 -4.89 -17.71 -3.67
CA GLN A 36 -4.30 -16.44 -3.22
C GLN A 36 -2.79 -16.38 -3.54
N ALA A 37 -2.06 -17.47 -3.34
CA ALA A 37 -0.63 -17.53 -3.66
C ALA A 37 -0.38 -17.37 -5.17
N LYS A 38 -1.20 -18.01 -6.01
CA LYS A 38 -1.15 -17.84 -7.47
C LYS A 38 -1.46 -16.41 -7.88
N ALA A 39 -2.54 -15.83 -7.36
CA ALA A 39 -2.91 -14.45 -7.66
C ALA A 39 -1.82 -13.44 -7.24
N LEU A 40 -1.17 -13.65 -6.09
CA LEU A 40 -0.02 -12.85 -5.65
C LEU A 40 1.19 -13.03 -6.58
N GLN A 41 1.47 -14.24 -7.03
CA GLN A 41 2.57 -14.52 -7.94
C GLN A 41 2.34 -13.88 -9.31
N GLU A 42 1.13 -13.97 -9.84
CA GLU A 42 0.73 -13.32 -11.10
C GLU A 42 0.81 -11.80 -10.99
N SER A 43 0.28 -11.22 -9.92
CA SER A 43 0.36 -9.77 -9.65
C SER A 43 1.81 -9.31 -9.52
N SER A 44 2.65 -10.05 -8.80
CA SER A 44 4.09 -9.76 -8.66
C SER A 44 4.83 -9.84 -10.00
N SER A 45 4.51 -10.82 -10.83
CA SER A 45 5.07 -10.98 -12.18
C SER A 45 4.67 -9.82 -13.09
N GLN A 46 3.40 -9.43 -13.09
CA GLN A 46 2.89 -8.29 -13.86
C GLN A 46 3.53 -6.98 -13.40
N ALA A 47 3.67 -6.77 -12.10
CA ALA A 47 4.35 -5.60 -11.54
C ALA A 47 5.83 -5.55 -11.94
N ALA A 48 6.52 -6.69 -11.94
CA ALA A 48 7.91 -6.78 -12.37
C ALA A 48 8.06 -6.46 -13.87
N GLN A 49 7.16 -6.98 -14.71
CA GLN A 49 7.14 -6.70 -16.16
C GLN A 49 6.83 -5.21 -16.44
N ALA A 50 5.85 -4.63 -15.73
CA ALA A 50 5.52 -3.22 -15.82
C ALA A 50 6.71 -2.35 -15.42
N LYS A 51 7.43 -2.71 -14.35
CA LYS A 51 8.63 -2.01 -13.88
C LYS A 51 9.78 -2.08 -14.88
N VAL A 52 9.98 -3.22 -15.55
CA VAL A 52 10.98 -3.35 -16.65
C VAL A 52 10.59 -2.50 -17.85
N LYS A 53 9.30 -2.49 -18.21
CA LYS A 53 8.78 -1.68 -19.32
C LYS A 53 8.92 -0.18 -19.04
N LEU A 54 8.59 0.26 -17.82
CA LEU A 54 8.80 1.63 -17.34
C LEU A 54 10.27 2.04 -17.39
N ARG A 55 11.20 1.18 -16.97
CA ARG A 55 12.64 1.44 -17.05
C ARG A 55 13.14 1.62 -18.49
N ARG A 56 12.57 0.87 -19.46
CA ARG A 56 12.91 1.04 -20.88
C ARG A 56 12.35 2.33 -21.48
N LEU A 57 11.22 2.83 -20.93
CA LEU A 57 10.57 4.07 -21.36
C LEU A 57 11.07 5.31 -20.58
N ALA A 58 11.80 5.11 -19.49
CA ALA A 58 12.32 6.18 -18.65
C ALA A 58 13.47 6.89 -19.37
N THR A 59 13.11 7.88 -20.16
CA THR A 59 14.03 8.78 -20.85
C THR A 59 14.13 10.10 -20.10
N ARG A 60 15.22 10.84 -20.32
CA ARG A 60 15.41 12.18 -19.76
C ARG A 60 14.23 13.13 -20.06
N PRO A 61 13.78 13.26 -21.33
CA PRO A 61 12.61 14.09 -21.65
C PRO A 61 11.32 13.59 -20.98
N GLY A 62 11.11 12.27 -20.93
CA GLY A 62 9.93 11.68 -20.29
C GLY A 62 9.86 11.97 -18.80
N ALA A 63 10.98 11.81 -18.08
CA ALA A 63 11.04 12.15 -16.65
C ALA A 63 10.81 13.65 -16.41
N ALA A 64 11.43 14.52 -17.20
CA ALA A 64 11.23 15.97 -17.11
C ALA A 64 9.77 16.36 -17.35
N SER A 65 9.10 15.78 -18.34
CA SER A 65 7.70 16.03 -18.63
C SER A 65 6.80 15.59 -17.49
N THR A 66 7.00 14.39 -16.94
CA THR A 66 6.21 13.87 -15.82
C THR A 66 6.37 14.74 -14.56
N MET A 67 7.60 15.16 -14.25
CA MET A 67 7.86 16.03 -13.11
C MET A 67 7.20 17.41 -13.29
N ALA A 68 7.34 18.03 -14.46
CA ALA A 68 6.75 19.35 -14.76
C ALA A 68 5.21 19.30 -14.68
N GLU A 69 4.59 18.21 -15.12
CA GLU A 69 3.15 18.02 -15.02
C GLU A 69 2.68 17.99 -13.54
N VAL A 70 3.39 17.25 -12.69
CA VAL A 70 3.08 17.14 -11.26
C VAL A 70 3.33 18.47 -10.54
N GLU A 71 4.41 19.18 -10.88
CA GLU A 71 4.69 20.53 -10.36
C GLU A 71 3.58 21.52 -10.70
N MET A 72 3.07 21.51 -11.92
CA MET A 72 1.97 22.36 -12.36
C MET A 72 0.68 22.07 -11.58
N ILE A 73 0.34 20.80 -11.39
CA ILE A 73 -0.84 20.41 -10.60
C ILE A 73 -0.67 20.84 -9.14
N MET A 74 0.52 20.69 -8.58
CA MET A 74 0.83 21.12 -7.22
C MET A 74 0.71 22.63 -7.05
N GLU A 75 1.15 23.43 -8.00
CA GLU A 75 1.06 24.89 -7.94
C GLU A 75 -0.41 25.36 -7.96
N ASN A 76 -1.24 24.72 -8.79
CA ASN A 76 -2.68 24.95 -8.81
C ASN A 76 -3.32 24.62 -7.44
N LEU A 77 -2.83 23.59 -6.75
CA LEU A 77 -3.34 23.22 -5.44
C LEU A 77 -2.97 24.25 -4.36
N LYS A 78 -1.77 24.84 -4.42
CA LYS A 78 -1.29 25.88 -3.48
C LYS A 78 -2.12 27.15 -3.49
N SER A 79 -2.73 27.50 -4.61
CA SER A 79 -3.55 28.69 -4.76
C SER A 79 -4.90 28.64 -4.03
N SER A 80 -5.28 27.48 -3.50
CA SER A 80 -6.57 27.26 -2.82
C SER A 80 -6.41 27.13 -1.30
N SER A 81 -7.46 27.48 -0.52
CA SER A 81 -7.48 27.25 0.92
C SER A 81 -7.40 25.75 1.23
N MET A 82 -6.55 25.38 2.16
CA MET A 82 -6.26 23.98 2.52
C MET A 82 -6.57 23.71 3.99
N THR A 83 -7.12 22.52 4.26
CA THR A 83 -7.22 21.95 5.61
C THR A 83 -5.84 21.47 6.09
N ASP A 84 -5.69 21.22 7.39
CA ASP A 84 -4.40 20.76 7.92
C ASP A 84 -4.02 19.36 7.39
N SER A 85 -5.00 18.48 7.18
CA SER A 85 -4.78 17.18 6.53
C SER A 85 -4.28 17.34 5.08
N GLU A 86 -4.88 18.25 4.31
CA GLU A 86 -4.46 18.53 2.92
C GLU A 86 -3.06 19.15 2.85
N LYS A 87 -2.69 20.01 3.81
CA LYS A 87 -1.32 20.56 3.91
C LYS A 87 -0.28 19.48 4.15
N ILE A 88 -0.62 18.47 4.98
CA ILE A 88 0.27 17.34 5.23
C ILE A 88 0.46 16.53 3.94
N LEU A 89 -0.61 16.20 3.22
CA LEU A 89 -0.52 15.51 1.93
C LEU A 89 0.27 16.30 0.90
N GLN A 90 0.09 17.62 0.84
CA GLN A 90 0.88 18.50 -0.02
C GLN A 90 2.37 18.45 0.35
N THR A 91 2.69 18.48 1.64
CA THR A 91 4.07 18.39 2.12
C THR A 91 4.71 17.06 1.73
N GLN A 92 3.96 15.96 1.81
CA GLN A 92 4.40 14.64 1.38
C GLN A 92 4.65 14.61 -0.14
N ALA A 93 3.74 15.17 -0.93
CA ALA A 93 3.93 15.29 -2.38
C ALA A 93 5.16 16.13 -2.73
N GLN A 94 5.41 17.24 -2.04
CA GLN A 94 6.60 18.06 -2.24
C GLN A 94 7.90 17.32 -1.89
N LEU A 95 7.89 16.52 -0.80
CA LEU A 95 9.03 15.68 -0.43
C LEU A 95 9.37 14.70 -1.56
N LEU A 96 8.38 14.05 -2.14
CA LEU A 96 8.55 13.12 -3.26
C LEU A 96 9.03 13.83 -4.54
N LEU A 97 8.53 15.03 -4.84
CA LEU A 97 9.02 15.83 -5.98
C LEU A 97 10.47 16.25 -5.81
N ASN A 98 10.87 16.65 -4.60
CA ASN A 98 12.27 16.98 -4.31
C ASN A 98 13.18 15.73 -4.53
N ALA A 99 12.70 14.55 -4.12
CA ALA A 99 13.41 13.30 -4.35
C ALA A 99 13.45 12.92 -5.85
N ALA A 100 12.38 13.21 -6.59
CA ALA A 100 12.35 13.05 -8.04
C ALA A 100 13.40 13.93 -8.72
N THR A 101 13.48 15.21 -8.34
CA THR A 101 14.49 16.17 -8.85
C THR A 101 15.91 15.70 -8.55
N ALA A 102 16.18 15.24 -7.32
CA ALA A 102 17.48 14.70 -6.94
C ALA A 102 17.85 13.45 -7.77
N SER A 103 16.88 12.54 -7.99
CA SER A 103 17.09 11.35 -8.82
C SER A 103 17.32 11.70 -10.28
N TYR A 104 16.60 12.68 -10.82
CA TYR A 104 16.79 13.20 -12.16
C TYR A 104 18.18 13.79 -12.36
N ALA A 105 18.68 14.57 -11.41
CA ALA A 105 20.04 15.13 -11.44
C ALA A 105 21.14 14.06 -11.42
N GLN A 106 20.83 12.85 -10.93
CA GLN A 106 21.72 11.70 -10.93
C GLN A 106 21.52 10.77 -12.15
N ASP A 107 20.84 11.25 -13.20
CA ASP A 107 20.47 10.48 -14.40
C ASP A 107 19.63 9.21 -14.11
N ASN A 108 19.02 9.13 -12.93
CA ASN A 108 18.14 8.02 -12.53
C ASN A 108 16.68 8.35 -12.86
N TYR A 109 16.39 8.41 -14.16
CA TYR A 109 15.09 8.85 -14.68
C TYR A 109 13.92 7.94 -14.25
N ALA A 110 14.15 6.63 -14.13
CA ALA A 110 13.12 5.69 -13.68
C ALA A 110 12.69 5.98 -12.26
N THR A 111 13.63 6.22 -11.35
CA THR A 111 13.34 6.56 -9.94
C THR A 111 12.72 7.96 -9.85
N ALA A 112 13.16 8.91 -10.68
CA ALA A 112 12.54 10.23 -10.74
C ALA A 112 11.06 10.15 -11.13
N MET A 113 10.72 9.35 -12.15
CA MET A 113 9.34 9.10 -12.56
C MET A 113 8.52 8.39 -11.50
N ASP A 114 9.09 7.40 -10.80
CA ASP A 114 8.41 6.69 -9.70
C ASP A 114 8.04 7.66 -8.56
N TYR A 115 8.95 8.55 -8.17
CA TYR A 115 8.66 9.55 -7.13
C TYR A 115 7.65 10.60 -7.60
N ALA A 116 7.74 11.06 -8.84
CA ALA A 116 6.76 11.99 -9.40
C ALA A 116 5.36 11.35 -9.47
N ALA A 117 5.26 10.08 -9.85
CA ALA A 117 4.00 9.35 -9.85
C ALA A 117 3.39 9.23 -8.43
N GLN A 118 4.20 8.87 -7.43
CA GLN A 118 3.73 8.83 -6.03
C GLN A 118 3.31 10.22 -5.51
N ALA A 119 4.02 11.28 -5.90
CA ALA A 119 3.62 12.65 -5.57
C ALA A 119 2.25 13.02 -6.16
N ARG A 120 1.99 12.61 -7.41
CA ARG A 120 0.70 12.77 -8.08
C ARG A 120 -0.43 12.11 -7.29
N GLU A 121 -0.24 10.89 -6.81
CA GLU A 121 -1.26 10.16 -6.03
C GLU A 121 -1.75 10.97 -4.82
N PHE A 122 -0.84 11.61 -4.07
CA PHE A 122 -1.21 12.47 -2.95
C PHE A 122 -1.99 13.72 -3.38
N ILE A 123 -1.62 14.31 -4.51
CA ILE A 123 -2.34 15.49 -5.05
C ILE A 123 -3.73 15.09 -5.52
N GLU A 124 -3.86 13.96 -6.21
CA GLU A 124 -5.13 13.42 -6.67
C GLU A 124 -6.04 13.06 -5.49
N MET A 125 -5.47 12.50 -4.40
CA MET A 125 -6.22 12.24 -3.17
C MET A 125 -6.85 13.52 -2.61
N VAL A 126 -6.11 14.64 -2.55
CA VAL A 126 -6.65 15.94 -2.12
C VAL A 126 -7.76 16.40 -3.04
N THR A 127 -7.54 16.36 -4.34
CA THR A 127 -8.49 16.82 -5.36
C THR A 127 -9.78 15.99 -5.33
N ASN A 128 -9.66 14.68 -5.27
CA ASN A 128 -10.79 13.75 -5.22
C ASN A 128 -11.58 13.91 -3.91
N ASN A 129 -10.88 14.05 -2.77
CA ASN A 129 -11.55 14.28 -1.50
C ASN A 129 -12.37 15.59 -1.51
N ARG A 130 -11.88 16.65 -2.14
CA ARG A 130 -12.62 17.91 -2.31
C ARG A 130 -13.86 17.73 -3.18
N ALA A 131 -13.72 17.02 -4.30
CA ALA A 131 -14.84 16.75 -5.21
C ALA A 131 -15.92 15.89 -4.52
N HIS A 132 -15.53 14.85 -3.76
CA HIS A 132 -16.47 13.96 -3.07
C HIS A 132 -17.13 14.60 -1.84
N LYS A 133 -16.44 15.48 -1.10
CA LYS A 133 -17.05 16.24 0.00
C LYS A 133 -18.25 17.09 -0.48
N ALA A 134 -18.24 17.49 -1.74
CA ALA A 134 -19.33 18.28 -2.33
C ALA A 134 -20.52 17.44 -2.80
N THR A 135 -20.36 16.13 -3.05
CA THR A 135 -21.34 15.30 -3.76
C THR A 135 -21.84 14.07 -3.02
N ASP A 136 -21.06 13.46 -2.11
CA ASP A 136 -21.43 12.18 -1.46
C ASP A 136 -20.93 12.07 -0.03
N PRO A 137 -21.84 11.87 0.99
CA PRO A 137 -21.46 11.57 2.35
C PRO A 137 -20.86 10.15 2.53
N HIS A 138 -21.04 9.23 1.56
CA HIS A 138 -20.48 7.88 1.58
C HIS A 138 -19.25 7.81 0.68
N GLN A 139 -18.12 8.24 1.23
CA GLN A 139 -16.83 8.21 0.52
C GLN A 139 -16.50 6.80 0.02
N VAL A 140 -16.26 6.66 -1.28
CA VAL A 140 -15.84 5.42 -1.92
C VAL A 140 -14.34 5.18 -1.65
N THR A 141 -13.94 3.92 -1.54
CA THR A 141 -12.51 3.56 -1.51
C THR A 141 -11.93 3.68 -2.91
N VAL A 142 -10.93 4.54 -3.07
CA VAL A 142 -10.24 4.79 -4.34
C VAL A 142 -8.87 4.11 -4.28
N PRO A 143 -8.54 3.19 -5.20
CA PRO A 143 -7.22 2.59 -5.27
C PRO A 143 -6.20 3.61 -5.79
N PHE A 144 -4.98 3.57 -5.27
CA PHE A 144 -3.85 4.27 -5.88
C PHE A 144 -3.42 3.56 -7.17
N GLN A 145 -3.07 4.31 -8.20
CA GLN A 145 -2.52 3.77 -9.44
C GLN A 145 -1.09 3.26 -9.23
N VAL A 146 -0.35 3.94 -8.34
CA VAL A 146 0.99 3.55 -7.93
C VAL A 146 1.02 3.37 -6.42
N PRO A 147 1.43 2.20 -5.91
CA PRO A 147 1.55 1.98 -4.46
C PRO A 147 2.55 2.97 -3.85
N ILE A 148 2.21 3.55 -2.72
CA ILE A 148 3.05 4.52 -2.02
C ILE A 148 3.74 3.86 -0.83
N LEU A 149 5.06 3.92 -0.80
CA LEU A 149 5.83 3.45 0.35
C LEU A 149 5.76 4.49 1.48
N LEU A 150 5.30 4.06 2.65
CA LEU A 150 5.09 4.91 3.82
C LEU A 150 5.88 4.41 5.03
N ARG A 151 6.10 5.33 5.96
CA ARG A 151 6.65 5.06 7.28
C ARG A 151 5.74 5.67 8.36
N ALA A 152 5.54 4.97 9.48
CA ALA A 152 4.81 5.49 10.61
C ALA A 152 5.63 6.57 11.33
N MET A 153 5.06 7.75 11.54
CA MET A 153 5.71 8.85 12.27
C MET A 153 5.64 8.66 13.78
N VAL A 154 4.60 8.00 14.25
CA VAL A 154 4.32 7.72 15.66
C VAL A 154 3.70 6.34 15.80
N ASP A 155 3.71 5.79 17.01
CA ASP A 155 2.95 4.58 17.31
C ASP A 155 1.47 4.85 17.07
N SER A 156 0.85 4.03 16.23
CA SER A 156 -0.53 4.25 15.77
C SER A 156 -1.30 2.94 15.61
N ASN A 157 -2.62 3.03 15.69
CA ASN A 157 -3.49 1.87 15.54
C ASN A 157 -3.79 1.58 14.08
N LEU A 158 -3.55 0.32 13.67
CA LEU A 158 -4.07 -0.23 12.43
C LEU A 158 -5.52 -0.65 12.65
N ARG A 159 -6.46 -0.09 11.89
CA ARG A 159 -7.89 -0.30 12.10
C ARG A 159 -8.53 -1.12 10.98
N GLN A 160 -9.60 -1.82 11.32
CA GLN A 160 -10.33 -2.66 10.38
C GLN A 160 -11.08 -1.85 9.30
N HIS A 161 -11.58 -0.68 9.67
CA HIS A 161 -12.33 0.23 8.79
C HIS A 161 -11.82 1.66 8.95
N PRO A 162 -12.04 2.56 7.97
CA PRO A 162 -11.61 3.96 8.02
C PRO A 162 -12.48 4.78 8.98
N SER A 163 -12.37 4.49 10.28
CA SER A 163 -13.11 5.14 11.35
C SER A 163 -12.36 5.03 12.68
N LEU A 164 -12.40 6.08 13.49
CA LEU A 164 -11.86 6.07 14.85
C LEU A 164 -12.55 5.06 15.78
N ARG A 165 -13.79 4.68 15.45
CA ARG A 165 -14.58 3.70 16.22
C ARG A 165 -14.38 2.26 15.76
N ALA A 166 -13.65 2.05 14.64
CA ALA A 166 -13.39 0.72 14.11
C ALA A 166 -12.47 -0.08 15.04
N ALA A 167 -12.64 -1.41 15.03
CA ALA A 167 -11.79 -2.32 15.77
C ALA A 167 -10.31 -2.14 15.38
N VAL A 168 -9.43 -2.24 16.38
CA VAL A 168 -7.98 -2.18 16.20
C VAL A 168 -7.49 -3.59 15.88
N LEU A 169 -6.86 -3.74 14.70
CA LEU A 169 -6.27 -5.00 14.24
C LEU A 169 -4.86 -5.22 14.80
N GLY A 170 -4.19 -4.13 15.18
CA GLY A 170 -2.85 -4.14 15.71
C GLY A 170 -2.26 -2.75 15.84
N MET A 171 -1.04 -2.69 16.32
CA MET A 171 -0.28 -1.44 16.46
C MET A 171 0.79 -1.35 15.38
N LEU A 172 0.87 -0.19 14.73
CA LEU A 172 1.98 0.23 13.88
C LEU A 172 2.98 0.96 14.79
N ARG A 173 4.17 0.43 14.92
CA ARG A 173 5.22 1.11 15.68
C ARG A 173 5.81 2.24 14.86
N LYS A 174 6.29 3.28 15.54
CA LYS A 174 7.07 4.35 14.93
C LYS A 174 8.19 3.74 14.06
N ASP A 175 8.46 4.37 12.92
CA ASP A 175 9.45 3.96 11.92
C ASP A 175 9.17 2.64 11.21
N SER A 176 8.04 1.95 11.49
CA SER A 176 7.63 0.78 10.70
C SER A 176 7.23 1.18 9.29
N THR A 177 7.66 0.38 8.32
CA THR A 177 7.39 0.60 6.89
C THR A 177 6.14 -0.14 6.45
N MET A 178 5.40 0.46 5.52
CA MET A 178 4.17 -0.07 4.97
C MET A 178 3.93 0.46 3.57
N THR A 179 3.02 -0.17 2.84
CA THR A 179 2.63 0.28 1.50
C THR A 179 1.17 0.69 1.52
N ALA A 180 0.86 1.90 1.05
CA ALA A 180 -0.51 2.33 0.83
C ALA A 180 -0.97 1.90 -0.56
N GLU A 181 -2.17 1.30 -0.62
CA GLU A 181 -2.77 0.76 -1.85
C GLU A 181 -4.04 1.51 -2.26
N ALA A 182 -4.72 2.13 -1.31
CA ALA A 182 -5.97 2.84 -1.56
C ALA A 182 -6.21 3.89 -0.46
N TYR A 183 -7.22 4.73 -0.67
CA TYR A 183 -7.66 5.70 0.32
C TYR A 183 -9.19 5.82 0.37
N ARG A 184 -9.68 6.35 1.49
CA ARG A 184 -11.07 6.76 1.66
C ARG A 184 -11.10 8.01 2.55
N GLY A 185 -11.38 9.17 1.97
CA GLY A 185 -11.19 10.45 2.66
C GLY A 185 -9.75 10.61 3.14
N ASP A 186 -9.56 10.89 4.41
CA ASP A 186 -8.24 11.07 5.03
C ASP A 186 -7.61 9.75 5.52
N TRP A 187 -8.24 8.60 5.25
CA TRP A 187 -7.76 7.28 5.65
C TRP A 187 -7.05 6.58 4.51
N LEU A 188 -5.89 6.01 4.81
CA LEU A 188 -5.10 5.20 3.89
C LEU A 188 -5.29 3.71 4.21
N LYS A 189 -5.58 2.92 3.20
CA LYS A 189 -5.53 1.47 3.27
C LYS A 189 -4.10 1.03 3.05
N ILE A 190 -3.51 0.39 4.04
CA ILE A 190 -2.10 -0.01 4.01
C ILE A 190 -1.94 -1.52 4.16
N VAL A 191 -0.81 -2.00 3.65
CA VAL A 191 -0.30 -3.35 3.89
C VAL A 191 1.06 -3.21 4.55
N THR A 192 1.24 -3.85 5.71
CA THR A 192 2.49 -3.88 6.45
C THR A 192 3.46 -4.90 5.87
N ALA A 193 4.74 -4.82 6.21
CA ALA A 193 5.76 -5.75 5.74
C ALA A 193 5.49 -7.22 6.15
N ASP A 194 4.76 -7.44 7.24
CA ASP A 194 4.31 -8.77 7.71
C ASP A 194 2.97 -9.21 7.11
N GLY A 195 2.44 -8.47 6.11
CA GLY A 195 1.24 -8.85 5.33
C GLY A 195 -0.10 -8.49 5.97
N ARG A 196 -0.12 -7.78 7.11
CA ARG A 196 -1.37 -7.29 7.70
C ARG A 196 -1.92 -6.13 6.89
N SER A 197 -3.21 -6.14 6.59
CA SER A 197 -3.90 -5.06 5.89
C SER A 197 -4.89 -4.36 6.82
N GLY A 198 -4.99 -3.04 6.70
CA GLY A 198 -5.92 -2.24 7.50
C GLY A 198 -5.85 -0.76 7.13
N TRP A 199 -6.44 0.07 7.98
CA TRP A 199 -6.59 1.50 7.77
C TRP A 199 -5.82 2.32 8.79
N VAL A 200 -5.13 3.35 8.33
CA VAL A 200 -4.40 4.34 9.14
C VAL A 200 -4.76 5.75 8.68
N PHE A 201 -4.74 6.71 9.58
CA PHE A 201 -5.01 8.10 9.23
C PHE A 201 -3.76 8.75 8.59
N ASN A 202 -3.94 9.56 7.54
CA ASN A 202 -2.86 10.10 6.73
C ASN A 202 -1.85 10.95 7.51
N THR A 203 -2.28 11.63 8.58
CA THR A 203 -1.42 12.46 9.42
C THR A 203 -0.44 11.69 10.31
N LEU A 204 -0.60 10.36 10.40
CA LEU A 204 0.22 9.48 11.25
C LEU A 204 1.37 8.82 10.50
N VAL A 205 1.42 9.02 9.20
CA VAL A 205 2.40 8.40 8.30
C VAL A 205 3.02 9.43 7.36
N GLU A 206 4.21 9.13 6.87
CA GLU A 206 4.90 9.96 5.88
C GLU A 206 5.44 9.11 4.73
N ALA A 207 5.64 9.73 3.56
CA ALA A 207 6.26 9.08 2.42
C ALA A 207 7.70 8.69 2.75
N GLN A 208 8.02 7.42 2.52
CA GLN A 208 9.36 6.90 2.70
C GLN A 208 10.10 6.91 1.37
N LEU A 209 11.21 7.62 1.34
CA LEU A 209 12.13 7.55 0.21
C LEU A 209 12.87 6.21 0.25
N ALA A 210 12.97 5.54 -0.90
CA ALA A 210 13.78 4.33 -0.99
C ALA A 210 15.23 4.68 -0.61
N ALA A 211 15.81 3.92 0.32
CA ALA A 211 17.21 4.10 0.66
C ALA A 211 18.06 3.99 -0.62
N PRO A 212 19.03 4.91 -0.83
CA PRO A 212 19.91 4.81 -1.98
C PRO A 212 20.58 3.44 -1.96
N ARG A 213 20.41 2.64 -3.02
CA ARG A 213 21.11 1.37 -3.14
C ARG A 213 22.60 1.70 -3.10
N ARG A 214 23.28 1.32 -2.03
CA ARG A 214 24.74 1.30 -2.02
C ARG A 214 25.16 0.42 -3.19
N SER A 215 25.72 1.04 -4.23
CA SER A 215 26.45 0.34 -5.26
C SER A 215 27.57 -0.42 -4.52
N VAL A 216 27.43 -1.74 -4.47
CA VAL A 216 28.53 -2.62 -4.09
C VAL A 216 29.56 -2.42 -5.17
N GLN A 217 30.52 -1.52 -4.94
CA GLN A 217 31.78 -1.50 -5.68
C GLN A 217 32.45 -2.82 -5.36
N LEU A 218 32.34 -3.75 -6.31
CA LEU A 218 33.25 -4.88 -6.40
C LEU A 218 34.65 -4.27 -6.56
N GLN A 219 35.37 -4.14 -5.45
CA GLN A 219 36.82 -4.04 -5.48
C GLN A 219 37.32 -5.29 -6.18
N ARG A 220 37.63 -5.16 -7.48
CA ARG A 220 38.58 -6.05 -8.13
C ARG A 220 39.92 -5.78 -7.46
N ALA A 221 40.26 -6.61 -6.49
CA ALA A 221 41.62 -6.76 -6.06
C ALA A 221 42.44 -7.17 -7.29
N SER A 222 43.39 -6.35 -7.64
CA SER A 222 44.49 -6.65 -8.54
C SER A 222 45.38 -7.71 -7.85
N GLU A 223 45.54 -8.84 -8.47
CA GLU A 223 46.79 -9.61 -8.47
C GLU A 223 47.08 -10.10 -9.90
#